data_2052125806caef3ebbddfcfdb6200502
#
_entry.id   2052125806caef3ebbddfcfdb6200502
#
_cell.length_a   1.000
_cell.length_b   1.000
_cell.length_c   1.000
_cell.angle_alpha   90.00
_cell.angle_beta   90.00
_cell.angle_gamma   90.00
#
_symmetry.space_group_name_H-M   'P 1'
#
loop_
_entity.id
_entity.type
_entity.pdbx_description
1 polymer ?
#
loop_
_entity_poly.entity_id
_entity_poly.type
_entity_poly.pdbx_seq_one_letter_code
_entity_poly.pdbx_strand_id
1 'polypeptide(L)'
;GVTGSGKTFTIANVIAAIQRPALVIAPNKTLAAQLYGEFKSLFPENAVEYFVSYYDYYQPEAYIPSTDTYIEKDSSINDIIDKMRHAATHSLFERNDVIIVASVSCIYGLGSPEAYSGMLVRLEQGMEIDREAVLHKLIEIQYERNDIDFHRGTFRVRGDIVEIFPPYEEDRAYRIEFFGDTIEAIWVTDPLRGKKIEEMKRLAVYPGSHYVTTRDN
;
A
#
# COMPACT_ATOMS: atom_id res chain seq x y z
N GLY A 1 -27.39 -0.94 18.99
CA GLY A 1 -27.55 0.22 19.88
C GLY A 1 -28.14 1.41 19.14
N VAL A 2 -28.65 2.40 19.86
CA VAL A 2 -29.26 3.60 19.28
C VAL A 2 -28.20 4.43 18.54
N THR A 3 -28.55 4.98 17.37
CA THR A 3 -27.69 5.93 16.63
C THR A 3 -27.49 7.21 17.47
N GLY A 4 -26.30 7.79 17.44
CA GLY A 4 -25.97 9.00 18.22
C GLY A 4 -25.69 8.77 19.72
N SER A 5 -25.61 7.53 20.20
CA SER A 5 -25.35 7.21 21.62
C SER A 5 -23.88 7.29 22.04
N GLY A 6 -22.99 7.83 21.22
CA GLY A 6 -21.57 8.01 21.54
C GLY A 6 -20.71 6.72 21.47
N LYS A 7 -21.17 5.66 20.80
CA LYS A 7 -20.44 4.39 20.71
C LYS A 7 -19.03 4.54 20.14
N THR A 8 -18.88 5.27 19.02
CA THR A 8 -17.58 5.50 18.38
C THR A 8 -16.65 6.25 19.33
N PHE A 9 -17.16 7.29 20.01
CA PHE A 9 -16.39 8.05 20.99
C PHE A 9 -15.94 7.18 22.17
N THR A 10 -16.80 6.28 22.67
CA THR A 10 -16.43 5.35 23.74
C THR A 10 -15.31 4.41 23.30
N ILE A 11 -15.42 3.82 22.09
CA ILE A 11 -14.38 2.94 21.56
C ILE A 11 -13.08 3.73 21.30
N ALA A 12 -13.16 4.96 20.80
CA ALA A 12 -11.98 5.82 20.62
C ALA A 12 -11.25 6.04 21.95
N ASN A 13 -11.95 6.32 23.05
CA ASN A 13 -11.32 6.44 24.36
C ASN A 13 -10.64 5.14 24.84
N VAL A 14 -11.24 3.98 24.54
CA VAL A 14 -10.63 2.67 24.83
C VAL A 14 -9.33 2.50 24.03
N ILE A 15 -9.35 2.79 22.72
CA ILE A 15 -8.16 2.71 21.86
C ILE A 15 -7.07 3.66 22.37
N ALA A 16 -7.44 4.90 22.71
CA ALA A 16 -6.53 5.89 23.26
C ALA A 16 -5.90 5.45 24.60
N ALA A 17 -6.65 4.74 25.44
CA ALA A 17 -6.15 4.24 26.74
C ALA A 17 -5.22 3.03 26.58
N ILE A 18 -5.50 2.13 25.62
CA ILE A 18 -4.76 0.88 25.43
C ILE A 18 -3.42 1.12 24.71
N GLN A 19 -3.33 2.12 23.83
CA GLN A 19 -2.12 2.47 23.05
C GLN A 19 -1.56 1.28 22.25
N ARG A 20 -2.43 0.52 21.57
CA ARG A 20 -2.08 -0.61 20.70
C ARG A 20 -2.69 -0.43 19.32
N PRO A 21 -2.11 -1.01 18.27
CA PRO A 21 -2.77 -1.11 16.98
C PRO A 21 -4.18 -1.69 17.12
N ALA A 22 -5.15 -1.09 16.44
CA ALA A 22 -6.55 -1.46 16.52
C ALA A 22 -7.12 -1.77 15.15
N LEU A 23 -7.92 -2.85 15.07
CA LEU A 23 -8.69 -3.22 13.88
C LEU A 23 -10.17 -3.06 14.17
N VAL A 24 -10.84 -2.21 13.42
CA VAL A 24 -12.29 -1.95 13.49
C VAL A 24 -12.95 -2.52 12.25
N ILE A 25 -13.73 -3.60 12.42
CA ILE A 25 -14.39 -4.28 11.30
C ILE A 25 -15.83 -3.80 11.18
N ALA A 26 -16.20 -3.30 10.00
CA ALA A 26 -17.55 -2.89 9.64
C ALA A 26 -18.18 -3.89 8.65
N PRO A 27 -19.51 -4.08 8.65
CA PRO A 27 -20.18 -5.06 7.80
C PRO A 27 -20.18 -4.68 6.31
N ASN A 28 -19.98 -3.41 5.98
CA ASN A 28 -19.95 -2.93 4.59
C ASN A 28 -19.06 -1.70 4.41
N LYS A 29 -18.77 -1.35 3.14
CA LYS A 29 -17.91 -0.20 2.77
C LYS A 29 -18.44 1.13 3.30
N THR A 30 -19.76 1.35 3.26
CA THR A 30 -20.38 2.62 3.65
C THR A 30 -20.17 2.91 5.15
N LEU A 31 -20.43 1.92 6.00
CA LEU A 31 -20.18 2.07 7.43
C LEU A 31 -18.70 2.16 7.75
N ALA A 32 -17.87 1.40 7.03
CA ALA A 32 -16.42 1.53 7.17
C ALA A 32 -15.94 2.94 6.83
N ALA A 33 -16.44 3.55 5.75
CA ALA A 33 -16.08 4.93 5.38
C ALA A 33 -16.51 5.97 6.43
N GLN A 34 -17.72 5.81 7.00
CA GLN A 34 -18.20 6.66 8.08
C GLN A 34 -17.28 6.55 9.31
N LEU A 35 -17.00 5.33 9.77
CA LEU A 35 -16.13 5.09 10.94
C LEU A 35 -14.70 5.59 10.69
N TYR A 36 -14.18 5.40 9.47
CA TYR A 36 -12.88 5.95 9.09
C TYR A 36 -12.82 7.47 9.26
N GLY A 37 -13.83 8.20 8.78
CA GLY A 37 -13.92 9.65 8.94
C GLY A 37 -14.03 10.07 10.41
N GLU A 38 -14.84 9.36 11.22
CA GLU A 38 -14.98 9.60 12.66
C GLU A 38 -13.65 9.38 13.40
N PHE A 39 -12.99 8.25 13.19
CA PHE A 39 -11.69 7.96 13.82
C PHE A 39 -10.58 8.92 13.35
N LYS A 40 -10.54 9.29 12.06
CA LYS A 40 -9.59 10.27 11.54
C LYS A 40 -9.71 11.61 12.24
N SER A 41 -10.95 12.04 12.56
CA SER A 41 -11.20 13.28 13.30
C SER A 41 -10.83 13.17 14.78
N LEU A 42 -11.00 12.00 15.40
CA LEU A 42 -10.69 11.77 16.81
C LEU A 42 -9.18 11.50 17.06
N PHE A 43 -8.45 11.05 16.04
CA PHE A 43 -7.04 10.68 16.09
C PHE A 43 -6.25 11.36 14.96
N PRO A 44 -6.07 12.68 14.99
CA PRO A 44 -5.42 13.42 13.89
C PRO A 44 -3.94 13.06 13.69
N GLU A 45 -3.24 12.62 14.74
CA GLU A 45 -1.81 12.29 14.70
C GLU A 45 -1.53 10.80 14.42
N ASN A 46 -2.54 9.93 14.63
CA ASN A 46 -2.41 8.50 14.43
C ASN A 46 -2.51 8.11 12.94
N ALA A 47 -1.94 6.97 12.59
CA ALA A 47 -2.20 6.35 11.29
C ALA A 47 -3.59 5.72 11.28
N VAL A 48 -4.60 6.50 10.90
CA VAL A 48 -5.96 5.98 10.69
C VAL A 48 -6.09 5.58 9.23
N GLU A 49 -6.31 4.29 8.98
CA GLU A 49 -6.24 3.68 7.65
C GLU A 49 -7.55 3.02 7.26
N TYR A 50 -7.82 2.96 5.95
CA TYR A 50 -9.03 2.40 5.38
C TYR A 50 -8.73 1.14 4.56
N PHE A 51 -9.36 0.02 4.90
CA PHE A 51 -9.08 -1.27 4.28
C PHE A 51 -10.35 -2.01 3.89
N VAL A 52 -10.82 -1.79 2.66
CA VAL A 52 -12.03 -2.43 2.11
C VAL A 52 -11.72 -3.10 0.77
N SER A 53 -12.69 -3.79 0.17
CA SER A 53 -12.52 -4.34 -1.17
C SER A 53 -12.26 -3.22 -2.19
N TYR A 54 -11.24 -3.37 -3.00
CA TYR A 54 -10.87 -2.41 -4.06
C TYR A 54 -11.70 -2.56 -5.34
N TYR A 55 -12.53 -3.58 -5.44
CA TYR A 55 -13.47 -3.71 -6.55
C TYR A 55 -14.66 -2.76 -6.38
N ASP A 56 -14.90 -1.89 -7.35
CA ASP A 56 -16.10 -1.06 -7.42
C ASP A 56 -17.25 -1.83 -8.07
N TYR A 57 -16.92 -2.64 -9.06
CA TYR A 57 -17.86 -3.49 -9.78
C TYR A 57 -17.28 -4.91 -9.90
N TYR A 58 -18.12 -5.88 -9.71
CA TYR A 58 -17.80 -7.30 -9.94
C TYR A 58 -19.01 -7.98 -10.57
N GLN A 59 -18.88 -8.41 -11.82
CA GLN A 59 -19.83 -9.24 -12.52
C GLN A 59 -19.21 -10.64 -12.67
N PRO A 60 -19.78 -11.66 -12.03
CA PRO A 60 -19.36 -13.03 -12.25
C PRO A 60 -19.72 -13.48 -13.67
N GLU A 61 -18.96 -14.39 -14.22
CA GLU A 61 -19.32 -15.07 -15.45
C GLU A 61 -20.64 -15.81 -15.28
N ALA A 62 -21.49 -15.73 -16.29
CA ALA A 62 -22.78 -16.41 -16.32
C ALA A 62 -23.13 -16.86 -17.74
N TYR A 63 -23.78 -18.01 -17.85
CA TYR A 63 -24.34 -18.49 -19.13
C TYR A 63 -25.85 -18.49 -19.05
N ILE A 64 -26.50 -17.85 -19.99
CA ILE A 64 -27.96 -17.79 -20.12
C ILE A 64 -28.40 -18.75 -21.22
N PRO A 65 -28.88 -19.98 -20.90
CA PRO A 65 -29.19 -21.01 -21.88
C PRO A 65 -30.34 -20.61 -22.86
N SER A 66 -31.27 -19.78 -22.39
CA SER A 66 -32.43 -19.36 -23.17
C SER A 66 -32.07 -18.47 -24.36
N THR A 67 -30.95 -17.77 -24.31
CA THR A 67 -30.49 -16.85 -25.35
C THR A 67 -29.12 -17.24 -25.90
N ASP A 68 -28.56 -18.37 -25.48
CA ASP A 68 -27.20 -18.81 -25.82
C ASP A 68 -26.15 -17.70 -25.61
N THR A 69 -26.32 -16.95 -24.52
CA THR A 69 -25.47 -15.80 -24.20
C THR A 69 -24.50 -16.12 -23.07
N TYR A 70 -23.23 -15.96 -23.35
CA TYR A 70 -22.17 -16.00 -22.33
C TYR A 70 -21.87 -14.58 -21.88
N ILE A 71 -22.00 -14.33 -20.57
CA ILE A 71 -21.61 -13.07 -19.93
C ILE A 71 -20.21 -13.29 -19.37
N GLU A 72 -19.24 -12.55 -19.86
CA GLU A 72 -17.88 -12.61 -19.37
C GLU A 72 -17.76 -11.98 -17.98
N LYS A 73 -16.78 -12.48 -17.22
CA LYS A 73 -16.40 -11.87 -15.93
C LYS A 73 -15.90 -10.46 -16.19
N ASP A 74 -16.44 -9.50 -15.47
CA ASP A 74 -16.01 -8.11 -15.51
C ASP A 74 -15.76 -7.56 -14.10
N SER A 75 -14.71 -6.77 -13.93
CA SER A 75 -14.39 -6.15 -12.66
C SER A 75 -13.60 -4.87 -12.88
N SER A 76 -13.94 -3.82 -12.15
CA SER A 76 -13.17 -2.58 -12.10
C SER A 76 -12.50 -2.38 -10.76
N ILE A 77 -11.22 -2.04 -10.80
CA ILE A 77 -10.40 -1.73 -9.61
C ILE A 77 -10.47 -0.24 -9.35
N ASN A 78 -10.68 0.12 -8.08
CA ASN A 78 -10.59 1.50 -7.63
C ASN A 78 -9.16 1.77 -7.12
N ASP A 79 -8.39 2.54 -7.89
CA ASP A 79 -6.99 2.86 -7.60
C ASP A 79 -6.80 3.62 -6.28
N ILE A 80 -7.79 4.41 -5.87
CA ILE A 80 -7.73 5.15 -4.59
C ILE A 80 -7.86 4.17 -3.42
N ILE A 81 -8.81 3.22 -3.53
CA ILE A 81 -8.98 2.21 -2.48
C ILE A 81 -7.79 1.25 -2.46
N ASP A 82 -7.25 0.90 -3.62
CA ASP A 82 -6.04 0.06 -3.68
C ASP A 82 -4.85 0.74 -3.00
N LYS A 83 -4.61 2.01 -3.28
CA LYS A 83 -3.62 2.84 -2.56
C LYS A 83 -3.85 2.82 -1.05
N MET A 84 -5.09 3.05 -0.59
CA MET A 84 -5.42 3.06 0.84
C MET A 84 -5.13 1.71 1.50
N ARG A 85 -5.36 0.59 0.80
CA ARG A 85 -5.02 -0.76 1.28
C ARG A 85 -3.52 -0.94 1.44
N HIS A 86 -2.73 -0.49 0.46
CA HIS A 86 -1.27 -0.51 0.55
C HIS A 86 -0.76 0.38 1.68
N ALA A 87 -1.32 1.57 1.86
CA ALA A 87 -0.99 2.47 2.96
C ALA A 87 -1.29 1.83 4.33
N ALA A 88 -2.44 1.16 4.47
CA ALA A 88 -2.79 0.45 5.70
C ALA A 88 -1.78 -0.65 6.05
N THR A 89 -1.37 -1.45 5.06
CA THR A 89 -0.37 -2.50 5.27
C THR A 89 1.00 -1.90 5.61
N HIS A 90 1.43 -0.86 4.89
CA HIS A 90 2.67 -0.15 5.17
C HIS A 90 2.68 0.42 6.60
N SER A 91 1.62 1.10 7.02
CA SER A 91 1.49 1.68 8.35
C SER A 91 1.62 0.63 9.46
N LEU A 92 1.08 -0.60 9.26
CA LEU A 92 1.21 -1.69 10.24
C LEU A 92 2.65 -2.14 10.48
N PHE A 93 3.52 -2.03 9.48
CA PHE A 93 4.93 -2.41 9.61
C PHE A 93 5.81 -1.27 10.16
N GLU A 94 5.40 -0.01 9.93
CA GLU A 94 6.23 1.16 10.27
C GLU A 94 5.79 1.85 11.56
N ARG A 95 4.53 1.66 12.02
CA ARG A 95 3.97 2.42 13.14
C ARG A 95 3.28 1.51 14.17
N ASN A 96 3.23 1.99 15.41
CA ASN A 96 2.55 1.31 16.51
C ASN A 96 1.19 1.95 16.88
N ASP A 97 0.91 3.13 16.35
CA ASP A 97 -0.29 3.93 16.61
C ASP A 97 -1.34 3.81 15.49
N VAL A 98 -1.47 2.62 14.91
CA VAL A 98 -2.30 2.34 13.73
C VAL A 98 -3.72 1.98 14.14
N ILE A 99 -4.71 2.58 13.45
CA ILE A 99 -6.12 2.23 13.56
C ILE A 99 -6.61 1.89 12.15
N ILE A 100 -6.89 0.61 11.88
CA ILE A 100 -7.43 0.18 10.59
C ILE A 100 -8.93 0.03 10.69
N VAL A 101 -9.66 0.75 9.83
CA VAL A 101 -11.10 0.56 9.64
C VAL A 101 -11.31 -0.27 8.37
N ALA A 102 -11.83 -1.48 8.54
CA ALA A 102 -11.93 -2.47 7.49
C ALA A 102 -13.36 -2.97 7.26
N SER A 103 -13.62 -3.48 6.07
CA SER A 103 -14.76 -4.38 5.83
C SER A 103 -14.32 -5.85 5.96
N VAL A 104 -15.28 -6.78 5.86
CA VAL A 104 -15.00 -8.23 5.90
C VAL A 104 -13.98 -8.69 4.85
N SER A 105 -13.74 -7.90 3.81
CA SER A 105 -12.71 -8.19 2.81
C SER A 105 -11.28 -8.24 3.34
N CYS A 106 -11.03 -7.73 4.54
CA CYS A 106 -9.71 -7.79 5.18
C CYS A 106 -9.26 -9.21 5.57
N ILE A 107 -10.18 -10.19 5.60
CA ILE A 107 -9.86 -11.59 5.93
C ILE A 107 -9.60 -12.46 4.70
N TYR A 108 -9.72 -11.90 3.50
CA TYR A 108 -9.54 -12.63 2.24
C TYR A 108 -8.42 -12.05 1.40
N GLY A 109 -7.70 -12.93 0.68
CA GLY A 109 -6.78 -12.55 -0.38
C GLY A 109 -5.56 -11.75 0.08
N LEU A 110 -5.09 -11.96 1.28
CA LEU A 110 -3.81 -11.43 1.76
C LEU A 110 -2.80 -12.58 1.81
N GLY A 111 -1.57 -12.30 1.38
CA GLY A 111 -0.43 -13.21 1.56
C GLY A 111 -0.04 -13.33 3.03
N SER A 112 0.94 -14.20 3.31
CA SER A 112 1.52 -14.32 4.65
C SER A 112 2.26 -13.02 5.04
N PRO A 113 2.06 -12.51 6.27
CA PRO A 113 2.81 -11.35 6.78
C PRO A 113 4.33 -11.58 6.75
N GLU A 114 4.77 -12.82 7.00
CA GLU A 114 6.18 -13.21 6.99
C GLU A 114 6.75 -13.13 5.57
N ALA A 115 6.01 -13.63 4.58
CA ALA A 115 6.40 -13.52 3.17
C ALA A 115 6.47 -12.06 2.73
N TYR A 116 5.48 -11.26 3.10
CA TYR A 116 5.44 -9.84 2.78
C TYR A 116 6.62 -9.07 3.39
N SER A 117 6.90 -9.27 4.69
CA SER A 117 8.03 -8.64 5.38
C SER A 117 9.39 -9.16 4.91
N GLY A 118 9.47 -10.42 4.48
CA GLY A 118 10.68 -11.05 3.94
C GLY A 118 11.08 -10.53 2.56
N MET A 119 10.15 -9.91 1.83
CA MET A 119 10.38 -9.37 0.47
C MET A 119 10.73 -7.88 0.45
N LEU A 120 10.98 -7.25 1.61
CA LEU A 120 11.41 -5.86 1.67
C LEU A 120 12.74 -5.64 0.96
N VAL A 121 12.81 -4.66 0.07
CA VAL A 121 14.07 -4.17 -0.49
C VAL A 121 14.61 -3.08 0.42
N ARG A 122 15.68 -3.39 1.13
CA ARG A 122 16.34 -2.44 2.04
C ARG A 122 17.59 -1.88 1.38
N LEU A 123 17.65 -0.56 1.33
CA LEU A 123 18.73 0.20 0.71
C LEU A 123 19.26 1.21 1.74
N GLU A 124 20.58 1.40 1.76
CA GLU A 124 21.24 2.33 2.65
C GLU A 124 22.32 3.12 1.88
N GLN A 125 22.45 4.40 2.20
CA GLN A 125 23.52 5.25 1.65
C GLN A 125 24.89 4.65 2.01
N GLY A 126 25.76 4.51 1.02
CA GLY A 126 27.06 3.86 1.14
C GLY A 126 27.04 2.33 0.98
N MET A 127 25.86 1.73 0.77
CA MET A 127 25.74 0.28 0.54
C MET A 127 26.35 -0.08 -0.81
N GLU A 128 27.20 -1.11 -0.84
CA GLU A 128 27.71 -1.72 -2.07
C GLU A 128 26.70 -2.76 -2.56
N ILE A 129 26.06 -2.48 -3.68
CA ILE A 129 25.10 -3.35 -4.34
C ILE A 129 25.02 -3.01 -5.82
N ASP A 130 25.10 -4.03 -6.68
CA ASP A 130 24.90 -3.88 -8.10
C ASP A 130 23.50 -3.31 -8.39
N ARG A 131 23.44 -2.27 -9.21
CA ARG A 131 22.18 -1.63 -9.63
C ARG A 131 21.22 -2.64 -10.24
N GLU A 132 21.67 -3.55 -11.12
CA GLU A 132 20.83 -4.56 -11.75
C GLU A 132 20.24 -5.52 -10.70
N ALA A 133 20.97 -5.83 -9.62
CA ALA A 133 20.44 -6.63 -8.52
C ALA A 133 19.28 -5.91 -7.80
N VAL A 134 19.35 -4.56 -7.67
CA VAL A 134 18.23 -3.77 -7.13
C VAL A 134 17.03 -3.82 -8.07
N LEU A 135 17.23 -3.67 -9.40
CA LEU A 135 16.14 -3.74 -10.38
C LEU A 135 15.46 -5.11 -10.37
N HIS A 136 16.22 -6.19 -10.28
CA HIS A 136 15.66 -7.55 -10.16
C HIS A 136 14.82 -7.70 -8.89
N LYS A 137 15.29 -7.20 -7.74
CA LYS A 137 14.52 -7.22 -6.50
C LYS A 137 13.23 -6.42 -6.61
N LEU A 138 13.22 -5.27 -7.27
CA LEU A 138 12.00 -4.48 -7.50
C LEU A 138 10.97 -5.27 -8.33
N ILE A 139 11.40 -5.98 -9.37
CA ILE A 139 10.53 -6.85 -10.16
C ILE A 139 10.00 -8.02 -9.33
N GLU A 140 10.85 -8.65 -8.50
CA GLU A 140 10.44 -9.75 -7.61
C GLU A 140 9.36 -9.31 -6.62
N ILE A 141 9.40 -8.07 -6.14
CA ILE A 141 8.39 -7.50 -5.26
C ILE A 141 7.24 -6.82 -6.00
N GLN A 142 7.07 -7.14 -7.30
CA GLN A 142 5.94 -6.76 -8.13
C GLN A 142 5.88 -5.26 -8.51
N TYR A 143 7.04 -4.60 -8.65
CA TYR A 143 7.10 -3.30 -9.32
C TYR A 143 7.27 -3.50 -10.82
N GLU A 144 6.61 -2.67 -11.60
CA GLU A 144 6.75 -2.64 -13.05
C GLU A 144 7.78 -1.59 -13.47
N ARG A 145 8.67 -1.93 -14.42
CA ARG A 145 9.55 -0.94 -15.02
C ARG A 145 8.79 -0.12 -16.06
N ASN A 146 8.72 1.18 -15.86
CA ASN A 146 8.12 2.10 -16.81
C ASN A 146 8.92 3.41 -16.87
N ASP A 147 9.77 3.52 -17.91
CA ASP A 147 10.66 4.68 -18.07
C ASP A 147 9.92 5.90 -18.66
N ILE A 148 8.68 5.73 -19.17
CA ILE A 148 7.89 6.75 -19.85
C ILE A 148 6.79 7.29 -18.93
N ASP A 149 5.95 6.40 -18.42
CA ASP A 149 4.81 6.74 -17.55
C ASP A 149 5.12 6.33 -16.10
N PHE A 150 5.51 7.31 -15.29
CA PHE A 150 5.93 7.11 -13.91
C PHE A 150 4.74 7.28 -12.98
N HIS A 151 4.11 6.16 -12.63
CA HIS A 151 2.95 6.09 -11.75
C HIS A 151 3.20 5.13 -10.56
N ARG A 152 2.27 5.07 -9.63
CA ARG A 152 2.39 4.22 -8.43
C ARG A 152 2.58 2.74 -8.80
N GLY A 153 3.47 2.06 -8.08
CA GLY A 153 3.84 0.67 -8.35
C GLY A 153 4.86 0.50 -9.47
N THR A 154 5.42 1.60 -10.01
CA THR A 154 6.45 1.54 -11.04
C THR A 154 7.81 2.02 -10.54
N PHE A 155 8.85 1.61 -11.26
CA PHE A 155 10.16 2.21 -11.18
C PHE A 155 10.67 2.57 -12.57
N ARG A 156 11.58 3.54 -12.65
CA ARG A 156 12.25 3.93 -13.90
C ARG A 156 13.74 4.08 -13.67
N VAL A 157 14.51 3.95 -14.76
CA VAL A 157 15.97 4.00 -14.75
C VAL A 157 16.47 5.06 -15.73
N ARG A 158 17.33 5.95 -15.27
CA ARG A 158 17.97 6.97 -16.09
C ARG A 158 19.46 7.07 -15.76
N GLY A 159 20.29 6.39 -16.53
CA GLY A 159 21.73 6.28 -16.23
C GLY A 159 21.95 5.59 -14.89
N ASP A 160 22.64 6.24 -13.98
CA ASP A 160 22.94 5.73 -12.65
C ASP A 160 21.87 6.08 -11.59
N ILE A 161 20.69 6.48 -12.05
CA ILE A 161 19.56 6.86 -11.18
C ILE A 161 18.46 5.85 -11.34
N VAL A 162 17.97 5.33 -10.21
CA VAL A 162 16.75 4.53 -10.10
C VAL A 162 15.70 5.31 -9.33
N GLU A 163 14.53 5.52 -9.91
CA GLU A 163 13.42 6.18 -9.25
C GLU A 163 12.28 5.16 -9.03
N ILE A 164 11.71 5.16 -7.83
CA ILE A 164 10.67 4.21 -7.39
C ILE A 164 9.48 5.00 -6.91
N PHE A 165 8.28 4.69 -7.43
CA PHE A 165 7.04 5.27 -6.94
C PHE A 165 6.19 4.19 -6.25
N PRO A 166 6.25 4.09 -4.90
CA PRO A 166 5.52 3.05 -4.19
C PRO A 166 4.00 3.16 -4.32
N PRO A 167 3.26 2.04 -4.26
CA PRO A 167 1.80 2.05 -4.37
C PRO A 167 1.09 2.68 -3.16
N TYR A 168 1.76 2.75 -2.01
CA TYR A 168 1.25 3.35 -0.77
C TYR A 168 1.49 4.87 -0.66
N GLU A 169 2.29 5.45 -1.53
CA GLU A 169 2.58 6.89 -1.55
C GLU A 169 1.65 7.64 -2.51
N GLU A 170 1.39 8.92 -2.23
CA GLU A 170 0.55 9.77 -3.07
C GLU A 170 1.37 10.79 -3.86
N ASP A 171 2.26 11.48 -3.18
CA ASP A 171 3.01 12.63 -3.66
C ASP A 171 4.53 12.48 -3.46
N ARG A 172 4.98 11.28 -3.11
CA ARG A 172 6.39 10.97 -2.83
C ARG A 172 6.86 9.80 -3.66
N ALA A 173 8.00 9.98 -4.29
CA ALA A 173 8.78 8.93 -4.91
C ALA A 173 10.19 8.90 -4.31
N TYR A 174 10.90 7.82 -4.51
CA TYR A 174 12.26 7.68 -4.02
C TYR A 174 13.23 7.66 -5.20
N ARG A 175 14.31 8.43 -5.09
CA ARG A 175 15.40 8.44 -6.06
C ARG A 175 16.65 7.91 -5.38
N ILE A 176 17.24 6.88 -5.99
CA ILE A 176 18.50 6.25 -5.59
C ILE A 176 19.54 6.64 -6.63
N GLU A 177 20.60 7.30 -6.20
CA GLU A 177 21.72 7.71 -7.05
C GLU A 177 22.89 6.76 -6.79
N PHE A 178 23.40 6.14 -7.85
CA PHE A 178 24.53 5.21 -7.80
C PHE A 178 25.79 5.87 -8.32
N PHE A 179 26.92 5.49 -7.72
CA PHE A 179 28.26 5.72 -8.27
C PHE A 179 28.95 4.36 -8.38
N GLY A 180 29.00 3.81 -9.60
CA GLY A 180 29.35 2.40 -9.81
C GLY A 180 28.35 1.49 -9.09
N ASP A 181 28.85 0.60 -8.24
CA ASP A 181 28.06 -0.34 -7.45
C ASP A 181 27.78 0.17 -6.02
N THR A 182 27.94 1.47 -5.78
CA THR A 182 27.70 2.07 -4.47
C THR A 182 26.51 3.01 -4.53
N ILE A 183 25.60 2.94 -3.57
CA ILE A 183 24.52 3.90 -3.38
C ILE A 183 25.12 5.19 -2.81
N GLU A 184 25.23 6.23 -3.64
CA GLU A 184 25.78 7.52 -3.25
C GLU A 184 24.78 8.34 -2.42
N ALA A 185 23.52 8.38 -2.86
CA ALA A 185 22.47 9.14 -2.18
C ALA A 185 21.09 8.52 -2.38
N ILE A 186 20.21 8.74 -1.41
CA ILE A 186 18.79 8.39 -1.47
C ILE A 186 17.97 9.64 -1.17
N TRP A 187 17.00 9.95 -2.04
CA TRP A 187 16.17 11.15 -1.92
C TRP A 187 14.69 10.80 -1.95
N VAL A 188 13.91 11.49 -1.13
CA VAL A 188 12.47 11.67 -1.37
C VAL A 188 12.30 12.72 -2.46
N THR A 189 11.49 12.44 -3.47
CA THR A 189 11.25 13.34 -4.60
C THR A 189 9.76 13.50 -4.87
N ASP A 190 9.39 14.65 -5.44
CA ASP A 190 8.09 14.88 -6.05
C ASP A 190 8.00 14.06 -7.37
N PRO A 191 7.08 13.09 -7.49
CA PRO A 191 7.01 12.21 -8.67
C PRO A 191 6.65 12.96 -9.96
N LEU A 192 5.92 14.08 -9.87
CA LEU A 192 5.49 14.86 -11.04
C LEU A 192 6.59 15.79 -11.54
N ARG A 193 7.31 16.44 -10.61
CA ARG A 193 8.31 17.47 -10.94
C ARG A 193 9.74 16.94 -10.88
N GLY A 194 9.95 15.76 -10.29
CA GLY A 194 11.29 15.20 -10.05
C GLY A 194 12.15 16.01 -9.06
N LYS A 195 11.52 16.94 -8.30
CA LYS A 195 12.23 17.79 -7.35
C LYS A 195 12.61 16.99 -6.10
N LYS A 196 13.89 17.06 -5.70
CA LYS A 196 14.35 16.53 -4.41
C LYS A 196 13.73 17.31 -3.25
N ILE A 197 13.13 16.57 -2.28
CA ILE A 197 12.45 17.12 -1.12
C ILE A 197 13.34 16.95 0.12
N GLU A 198 13.80 15.71 0.36
CA GLU A 198 14.52 15.33 1.58
C GLU A 198 15.55 14.26 1.25
N GLU A 199 16.72 14.31 1.87
CA GLU A 199 17.73 13.25 1.78
C GLU A 199 17.48 12.20 2.89
N MET A 200 17.57 10.93 2.52
CA MET A 200 17.39 9.79 3.42
C MET A 200 18.68 8.98 3.52
N LYS A 201 18.98 8.44 4.69
CA LYS A 201 20.10 7.50 4.85
C LYS A 201 19.71 6.05 4.58
N ARG A 202 18.44 5.71 4.80
CA ARG A 202 17.89 4.35 4.67
C ARG A 202 16.53 4.40 4.03
N LEU A 203 16.24 3.40 3.22
CA LEU A 203 14.95 3.22 2.56
C LEU A 203 14.55 1.76 2.65
N ALA A 204 13.31 1.50 3.04
CA ALA A 204 12.65 0.21 2.92
C ALA A 204 11.54 0.31 1.87
N VAL A 205 11.66 -0.45 0.78
CA VAL A 205 10.64 -0.51 -0.27
C VAL A 205 9.79 -1.75 -0.04
N TYR A 206 8.50 -1.55 0.19
CA TYR A 206 7.52 -2.60 0.41
C TYR A 206 6.99 -3.15 -0.92
N PRO A 207 6.50 -4.40 -0.96
CA PRO A 207 5.97 -5.00 -2.18
C PRO A 207 4.89 -4.16 -2.86
N GLY A 208 4.90 -4.19 -4.20
CA GLY A 208 3.94 -3.53 -5.06
C GLY A 208 2.55 -4.19 -5.08
N SER A 209 2.42 -5.37 -4.47
CA SER A 209 1.16 -6.13 -4.37
C SER A 209 1.04 -6.83 -3.02
N HIS A 210 -0.19 -7.01 -2.55
CA HIS A 210 -0.48 -7.86 -1.37
C HIS A 210 -0.37 -9.36 -1.67
N TYR A 211 -0.36 -9.74 -2.95
CA TYR A 211 -0.35 -11.13 -3.43
C TYR A 211 1.08 -11.63 -3.73
N VAL A 212 2.01 -11.32 -2.84
CA VAL A 212 3.38 -11.82 -2.97
C VAL A 212 3.54 -13.17 -2.28
N THR A 213 4.17 -14.11 -2.97
CA THR A 213 4.56 -15.41 -2.41
C THR A 213 6.05 -15.60 -2.63
N THR A 214 6.72 -16.24 -1.69
CA THR A 214 8.10 -16.69 -1.90
C THR A 214 8.14 -17.79 -2.96
N ARG A 215 9.24 -17.90 -3.73
CA ARG A 215 9.42 -18.89 -4.81
C ARG A 215 9.35 -20.35 -4.34
N ASP A 216 9.38 -20.58 -3.03
CA ASP A 216 9.40 -21.93 -2.42
C ASP A 216 8.01 -22.45 -2.03
N ASN A 217 6.92 -21.80 -2.50
CA ASN A 217 5.54 -22.25 -2.29
C ASN A 217 4.79 -22.46 -3.60
#